data_f7cc32263f7f4b90884bc7ef92b3181b
#
_entry.id   f7cc32263f7f4b90884bc7ef92b3181b
#
_cell.length_a   1.000
_cell.length_b   1.000
_cell.length_c   1.000
_cell.angle_alpha   90.00
_cell.angle_beta   90.00
_cell.angle_gamma   90.00
#
_symmetry.space_group_name_H-M   'P 1'
#
loop_
_entity.id
_entity.type
_entity.pdbx_description
1 polymer ?
#
loop_
_entity_poly.entity_id
_entity_poly.type
_entity_poly.pdbx_seq_one_letter_code
_entity_poly.pdbx_strand_id
1 'polypeptide(L)'
;MTRVFRGSIEGRQVVVGQIGSYLIVRQGSIQVVTMVMRAREEERALRVSLGEQGNGTVRRSVNRGLLELVPLGELDRDNNFQRGVVNYPVPGAEVHVVVEDELDALFKAYRNKRYELGFLPSLPSVKLFLDPSPLFGRHLAILGQSGSGKSWSVTSLLQRAVQTMPNAP
;
A
#
# COMPACT_ATOMS: atom_id res chain seq x y z
N MET A 1 11.38 -18.68 -2.80
CA MET A 1 10.17 -18.51 -3.66
C MET A 1 9.06 -18.02 -2.77
N THR A 2 8.77 -16.72 -2.80
CA THR A 2 7.79 -16.08 -1.89
C THR A 2 6.39 -16.53 -2.30
N ARG A 3 5.68 -17.24 -1.43
CA ARG A 3 4.27 -17.54 -1.67
C ARG A 3 3.47 -16.24 -1.57
N VAL A 4 2.84 -15.90 -2.65
CA VAL A 4 1.97 -14.73 -2.75
C VAL A 4 0.63 -15.09 -2.12
N PHE A 5 0.16 -14.30 -1.14
CA PHE A 5 -1.17 -14.47 -0.60
C PHE A 5 -2.19 -14.10 -1.67
N ARG A 6 -3.05 -15.04 -2.04
CA ARG A 6 -4.13 -14.79 -3.00
C ARG A 6 -5.44 -14.71 -2.23
N GLY A 7 -6.13 -13.60 -2.36
CA GLY A 7 -7.49 -13.39 -1.90
C GLY A 7 -8.44 -13.31 -3.10
N SER A 8 -9.72 -13.56 -2.89
CA SER A 8 -10.75 -13.30 -3.90
C SER A 8 -11.63 -12.16 -3.40
N ILE A 9 -11.74 -11.09 -4.19
CA ILE A 9 -12.66 -9.97 -3.94
C ILE A 9 -13.58 -9.93 -5.14
N GLU A 10 -14.89 -10.05 -4.90
CA GLU A 10 -15.94 -10.04 -5.96
C GLU A 10 -15.62 -10.97 -7.14
N GLY A 11 -15.07 -12.17 -6.86
CA GLY A 11 -14.75 -13.15 -7.90
C GLY A 11 -13.44 -12.89 -8.65
N ARG A 12 -12.73 -11.80 -8.38
CA ARG A 12 -11.41 -11.52 -8.93
C ARG A 12 -10.32 -12.00 -7.98
N GLN A 13 -9.33 -12.72 -8.50
CA GLN A 13 -8.15 -13.06 -7.72
C GLN A 13 -7.28 -11.83 -7.51
N VAL A 14 -7.13 -11.43 -6.26
CA VAL A 14 -6.27 -10.31 -5.87
C VAL A 14 -5.05 -10.86 -5.15
N VAL A 15 -3.89 -10.37 -5.55
CA VAL A 15 -2.63 -10.69 -4.87
C VAL A 15 -2.52 -9.79 -3.65
N VAL A 16 -2.66 -10.39 -2.46
CA VAL A 16 -2.56 -9.67 -1.19
C VAL A 16 -1.14 -9.75 -0.66
N GLY A 17 -0.62 -8.63 -0.14
CA GLY A 17 0.63 -8.63 0.60
C GLY A 17 1.90 -8.49 -0.25
N GLN A 18 1.79 -8.00 -1.48
CA GLN A 18 2.98 -7.54 -2.19
C GLN A 18 3.60 -6.35 -1.47
N ILE A 19 4.92 -6.32 -1.38
CA ILE A 19 5.65 -5.16 -0.85
C ILE A 19 5.27 -3.92 -1.68
N GLY A 20 4.91 -2.84 -0.99
CA GLY A 20 4.41 -1.61 -1.61
C GLY A 20 2.92 -1.58 -1.91
N SER A 21 2.16 -2.65 -1.67
CA SER A 21 0.70 -2.63 -1.76
C SER A 21 0.07 -1.95 -0.53
N TYR A 22 -1.14 -1.43 -0.70
CA TYR A 22 -1.88 -0.73 0.34
C TYR A 22 -2.94 -1.65 0.97
N LEU A 23 -3.10 -1.52 2.28
CA LEU A 23 -4.14 -2.19 3.06
C LEU A 23 -4.82 -1.17 3.96
N ILE A 24 -6.11 -1.36 4.24
CA ILE A 24 -6.84 -0.57 5.24
C ILE A 24 -7.08 -1.44 6.46
N VAL A 25 -6.67 -0.93 7.62
CA VAL A 25 -6.97 -1.54 8.91
C VAL A 25 -8.17 -0.81 9.50
N ARG A 26 -9.25 -1.56 9.73
CA ARG A 26 -10.51 -1.01 10.26
C ARG A 26 -10.69 -1.42 11.72
N GLN A 27 -11.02 -0.43 12.54
CA GLN A 27 -11.37 -0.60 13.94
C GLN A 27 -12.49 0.36 14.35
N GLY A 28 -13.70 -0.15 14.41
CA GLY A 28 -14.89 0.69 14.59
C GLY A 28 -15.04 1.71 13.46
N SER A 29 -15.04 2.99 13.78
CA SER A 29 -15.13 4.08 12.80
C SER A 29 -13.77 4.55 12.25
N ILE A 30 -12.68 3.99 12.77
CA ILE A 30 -11.32 4.37 12.39
C ILE A 30 -10.87 3.50 11.23
N GLN A 31 -10.33 4.11 10.18
CA GLN A 31 -9.76 3.44 9.03
C GLN A 31 -8.33 3.93 8.81
N VAL A 32 -7.36 3.09 9.10
CA VAL A 32 -5.94 3.42 8.94
C VAL A 32 -5.42 2.83 7.64
N VAL A 33 -4.93 3.70 6.78
CA VAL A 33 -4.27 3.30 5.54
C VAL A 33 -2.85 2.89 5.85
N THR A 34 -2.47 1.72 5.41
CA THR A 34 -1.15 1.14 5.65
C THR A 34 -0.52 0.67 4.34
N MET A 35 0.80 0.58 4.34
CA MET A 35 1.57 0.01 3.23
C MET A 35 2.35 -1.21 3.70
N VAL A 36 2.37 -2.26 2.89
CA VAL A 36 3.14 -3.47 3.16
C VAL A 36 4.63 -3.18 2.95
N MET A 37 5.41 -3.25 4.02
CA MET A 37 6.87 -3.07 3.97
C MET A 37 7.63 -4.38 3.88
N ARG A 38 7.08 -5.42 4.51
CA ARG A 38 7.70 -6.75 4.50
C ARG A 38 6.64 -7.85 4.54
N ALA A 39 6.91 -8.94 3.84
CA ALA A 39 6.15 -10.17 3.93
C ALA A 39 7.10 -11.32 4.29
N ARG A 40 6.74 -12.12 5.28
CA ARG A 40 7.51 -13.29 5.69
C ARG A 40 6.59 -14.46 6.03
N GLU A 41 7.12 -15.67 5.91
CA GLU A 41 6.47 -16.88 6.40
C GLU A 41 7.08 -17.28 7.75
N GLU A 42 6.23 -17.65 8.68
CA GLU A 42 6.63 -18.19 9.97
C GLU A 42 6.02 -19.58 10.14
N GLU A 43 6.87 -20.56 10.41
CA GLU A 43 6.43 -21.90 10.73
C GLU A 43 6.12 -21.99 12.24
N ARG A 44 4.87 -22.29 12.55
CA ARG A 44 4.46 -22.52 13.94
C ARG A 44 4.08 -23.99 14.15
N ALA A 45 4.79 -24.62 15.06
CA ALA A 45 4.42 -25.95 15.52
C ALA A 45 3.20 -25.87 16.45
N LEU A 46 2.09 -26.44 16.05
CA LEU A 46 0.91 -26.62 16.88
C LEU A 46 0.92 -28.01 17.47
N ARG A 47 0.69 -28.13 18.77
CA ARG A 47 0.37 -29.39 19.43
C ARG A 47 -1.14 -29.59 19.32
N VAL A 48 -1.56 -30.58 18.56
CA VAL A 48 -2.97 -30.96 18.43
C VAL A 48 -3.16 -32.22 19.25
N SER A 49 -3.99 -32.17 20.30
CA SER A 49 -4.42 -33.35 21.03
C SER A 49 -5.37 -34.16 20.14
N LEU A 50 -5.10 -35.42 19.93
CA LEU A 50 -6.05 -36.35 19.33
C LEU A 50 -7.13 -36.60 20.40
N GLY A 51 -8.38 -36.27 20.09
CA GLY A 51 -9.53 -36.27 21.02
C GLY A 51 -9.63 -37.43 22.00
N GLU A 52 -10.67 -37.50 22.80
CA GLU A 52 -10.82 -38.32 24.03
C GLU A 52 -10.48 -39.82 23.92
N GLN A 53 -10.26 -40.39 22.78
CA GLN A 53 -9.88 -41.78 22.59
C GLN A 53 -8.43 -42.02 22.13
N GLY A 54 -7.65 -40.95 21.87
CA GLY A 54 -6.27 -41.08 21.41
C GLY A 54 -5.27 -40.44 22.40
N ASN A 55 -4.52 -41.29 23.06
CA ASN A 55 -3.48 -40.87 24.02
C ASN A 55 -2.21 -40.37 23.33
N GLY A 56 -2.36 -39.48 22.32
CA GLY A 56 -1.27 -38.97 21.51
C GLY A 56 -1.39 -37.49 21.20
N THR A 57 -0.24 -36.81 21.22
CA THR A 57 -0.12 -35.42 20.74
C THR A 57 0.59 -35.44 19.40
N VAL A 58 -0.07 -34.97 18.35
CA VAL A 58 0.56 -34.81 17.04
C VAL A 58 1.09 -33.38 16.89
N ARG A 59 2.34 -33.25 16.50
CA ARG A 59 2.91 -31.96 16.11
C ARG A 59 2.52 -31.69 14.67
N ARG A 60 1.72 -30.68 14.44
CA ARG A 60 1.38 -30.17 13.12
C ARG A 60 2.05 -28.83 12.91
N SER A 61 2.86 -28.70 11.90
CA SER A 61 3.38 -27.40 11.49
C SER A 61 2.35 -26.66 10.64
N VAL A 62 2.12 -25.41 10.96
CA VAL A 62 1.26 -24.51 10.19
C VAL A 62 2.11 -23.33 9.77
N ASN A 63 2.22 -23.11 8.48
CA ASN A 63 2.88 -21.92 7.96
C ASN A 63 1.90 -20.75 8.00
N ARG A 64 2.30 -19.68 8.68
CA ARG A 64 1.58 -18.41 8.73
C ARG A 64 2.34 -17.38 7.93
N GLY A 65 1.61 -16.66 7.07
CA GLY A 65 2.13 -15.44 6.49
C GLY A 65 1.97 -14.26 7.44
N LEU A 66 3.04 -13.52 7.62
CA LEU A 66 3.07 -12.29 8.38
C LEU A 66 3.37 -11.12 7.47
N LEU A 67 2.58 -10.06 7.59
CA LEU A 67 2.81 -8.80 6.89
C LEU A 67 3.20 -7.74 7.91
N GLU A 68 4.31 -7.06 7.65
CA GLU A 68 4.69 -5.87 8.40
C GLU A 68 4.15 -4.65 7.66
N LEU A 69 3.30 -3.89 8.34
CA LEU A 69 2.58 -2.75 7.78
C LEU A 69 3.12 -1.46 8.38
N VAL A 70 3.30 -0.44 7.53
CA VAL A 70 3.60 0.92 7.97
C VAL A 70 2.34 1.78 7.80
N PRO A 71 1.83 2.39 8.88
CA PRO A 71 0.70 3.30 8.80
C PRO A 71 1.11 4.60 8.10
N LEU A 72 0.28 5.07 7.17
CA LEU A 72 0.50 6.26 6.36
C LEU A 72 -0.39 7.43 6.81
N GLY A 73 -1.63 7.13 7.19
CA GLY A 73 -2.62 8.11 7.58
C GLY A 73 -3.98 7.47 7.86
N GLU A 74 -4.97 8.28 8.09
CA GLU A 74 -6.34 7.87 8.40
C GLU A 74 -7.31 8.35 7.31
N LEU A 75 -8.37 7.58 7.07
CA LEU A 75 -9.52 8.02 6.29
C LEU A 75 -10.62 8.45 7.27
N ASP A 76 -11.17 9.62 7.03
CA ASP A 76 -12.35 10.09 7.74
C ASP A 76 -13.64 9.41 7.21
N ARG A 77 -14.79 9.75 7.79
CA ARG A 77 -16.10 9.19 7.41
C ARG A 77 -16.50 9.51 5.97
N ASP A 78 -15.94 10.57 5.42
CA ASP A 78 -16.20 11.04 4.06
C ASP A 78 -15.12 10.52 3.08
N ASN A 79 -14.31 9.55 3.51
CA ASN A 79 -13.18 8.97 2.77
C ASN A 79 -12.12 10.02 2.36
N ASN A 80 -11.95 11.10 3.12
CA ASN A 80 -10.83 12.00 2.90
C ASN A 80 -9.61 11.50 3.64
N PHE A 81 -8.49 11.43 2.95
CA PHE A 81 -7.22 10.98 3.54
C PHE A 81 -6.52 12.10 4.29
N GLN A 82 -6.19 11.82 5.54
CA GLN A 82 -5.37 12.67 6.40
C GLN A 82 -4.05 11.97 6.69
N ARG A 83 -2.95 12.63 6.34
CA ARG A 83 -1.62 12.09 6.59
C ARG A 83 -1.28 12.08 8.08
N GLY A 84 -0.71 10.98 8.55
CA GLY A 84 -0.43 10.75 9.96
C GLY A 84 -1.50 9.91 10.63
N VAL A 85 -1.16 9.23 11.71
CA VAL A 85 -2.05 8.33 12.45
C VAL A 85 -2.07 8.77 13.91
N VAL A 86 -3.25 9.08 14.40
CA VAL A 86 -3.50 9.42 15.80
C VAL A 86 -3.95 8.17 16.56
N ASN A 87 -4.79 7.36 15.91
CA ASN A 87 -5.39 6.17 16.52
C ASN A 87 -4.76 4.91 15.91
N TYR A 88 -3.80 4.34 16.60
CA TYR A 88 -3.16 3.10 16.13
C TYR A 88 -4.10 1.91 16.32
N PRO A 89 -4.19 1.00 15.34
CA PRO A 89 -4.98 -0.20 15.44
C PRO A 89 -4.46 -1.11 16.56
N VAL A 90 -5.37 -1.80 17.24
CA VAL A 90 -5.02 -2.80 18.24
C VAL A 90 -5.08 -4.22 17.66
N PRO A 91 -4.45 -5.21 18.30
CA PRO A 91 -4.59 -6.61 17.91
C PRO A 91 -6.05 -7.03 17.80
N GLY A 92 -6.40 -7.69 16.67
CA GLY A 92 -7.78 -8.09 16.37
C GLY A 92 -8.53 -7.12 15.46
N ALA A 93 -7.94 -5.98 15.09
CA ALA A 93 -8.50 -5.10 14.06
C ALA A 93 -8.55 -5.82 12.70
N GLU A 94 -9.60 -5.55 11.94
CA GLU A 94 -9.79 -6.15 10.62
C GLU A 94 -8.91 -5.49 9.57
N VAL A 95 -8.31 -6.31 8.70
CA VAL A 95 -7.45 -5.83 7.61
C VAL A 95 -8.14 -6.10 6.28
N HIS A 96 -8.31 -5.07 5.48
CA HIS A 96 -8.95 -5.12 4.17
C HIS A 96 -7.98 -4.76 3.06
N VAL A 97 -8.13 -5.41 1.92
CA VAL A 97 -7.43 -5.01 0.70
C VAL A 97 -8.08 -3.75 0.17
N VAL A 98 -7.26 -2.77 -0.17
CA VAL A 98 -7.76 -1.52 -0.74
C VAL A 98 -8.30 -1.78 -2.14
N VAL A 99 -9.53 -1.37 -2.40
CA VAL A 99 -10.15 -1.40 -3.73
C VAL A 99 -9.84 -0.10 -4.49
N GLU A 100 -10.06 -0.10 -5.81
CA GLU A 100 -9.72 1.04 -6.67
C GLU A 100 -10.35 2.36 -6.21
N ASP A 101 -11.62 2.33 -5.80
CA ASP A 101 -12.36 3.52 -5.33
C ASP A 101 -11.76 4.11 -4.04
N GLU A 102 -11.29 3.26 -3.13
CA GLU A 102 -10.63 3.70 -1.89
C GLU A 102 -9.25 4.30 -2.19
N LEU A 103 -8.50 3.72 -3.14
CA LEU A 103 -7.23 4.31 -3.61
C LEU A 103 -7.45 5.64 -4.31
N ASP A 104 -8.51 5.74 -5.09
CA ASP A 104 -8.90 6.99 -5.70
C ASP A 104 -9.17 8.07 -4.66
N ALA A 105 -9.78 7.72 -3.53
CA ALA A 105 -9.99 8.64 -2.42
C ALA A 105 -8.66 9.14 -1.82
N LEU A 106 -7.64 8.27 -1.69
CA LEU A 106 -6.32 8.64 -1.19
C LEU A 106 -5.64 9.70 -2.07
N PHE A 107 -5.84 9.64 -3.37
CA PHE A 107 -5.21 10.55 -4.33
C PHE A 107 -6.12 11.68 -4.80
N LYS A 108 -7.40 11.72 -4.35
CA LYS A 108 -8.42 12.70 -4.75
C LYS A 108 -7.95 14.15 -4.55
N ALA A 109 -7.29 14.45 -3.44
CA ALA A 109 -6.78 15.77 -3.14
C ALA A 109 -5.73 16.27 -4.15
N TYR A 110 -5.02 15.35 -4.80
CA TYR A 110 -3.97 15.66 -5.77
C TYR A 110 -4.45 15.66 -7.23
N ARG A 111 -5.62 15.08 -7.55
CA ARG A 111 -6.19 15.07 -8.90
C ARG A 111 -6.40 16.46 -9.48
N ASN A 112 -6.83 17.41 -8.64
CA ASN A 112 -7.06 18.79 -9.05
C ASN A 112 -5.78 19.53 -9.43
N LYS A 113 -4.62 19.01 -9.04
CA LYS A 113 -3.30 19.61 -9.33
C LYS A 113 -2.79 19.30 -10.73
N ARG A 114 -3.44 18.37 -11.45
CA ARG A 114 -3.23 18.03 -12.86
C ARG A 114 -1.82 17.59 -13.27
N TYR A 115 -0.87 17.43 -12.34
CA TYR A 115 0.45 16.92 -12.66
C TYR A 115 0.47 15.40 -12.55
N GLU A 116 0.21 14.72 -13.65
CA GLU A 116 0.22 13.26 -13.72
C GLU A 116 1.67 12.75 -13.78
N LEU A 117 2.05 11.93 -12.79
CA LEU A 117 3.38 11.32 -12.73
C LEU A 117 3.44 9.99 -13.51
N GLY A 118 2.40 9.19 -13.44
CA GLY A 118 2.32 7.86 -14.03
C GLY A 118 1.22 7.02 -13.40
N PHE A 119 1.50 5.73 -13.25
CA PHE A 119 0.56 4.76 -12.68
C PHE A 119 1.15 4.11 -11.44
N LEU A 120 0.28 3.64 -10.53
CA LEU A 120 0.71 2.86 -9.39
C LEU A 120 1.11 1.45 -9.85
N PRO A 121 2.35 0.98 -9.61
CA PRO A 121 2.79 -0.34 -10.11
C PRO A 121 1.95 -1.51 -9.58
N SER A 122 1.43 -1.41 -8.36
CA SER A 122 0.56 -2.42 -7.74
C SER A 122 -0.87 -2.42 -8.30
N LEU A 123 -1.31 -1.30 -8.90
CA LEU A 123 -2.64 -1.10 -9.50
C LEU A 123 -2.52 -0.16 -10.71
N PRO A 124 -2.19 -0.68 -11.90
CA PRO A 124 -1.94 0.12 -13.10
C PRO A 124 -3.14 0.95 -13.60
N SER A 125 -4.36 0.65 -13.14
CA SER A 125 -5.56 1.46 -13.40
C SER A 125 -5.55 2.79 -12.64
N VAL A 126 -4.77 2.90 -11.54
CA VAL A 126 -4.74 4.08 -10.69
C VAL A 126 -3.63 5.02 -11.15
N LYS A 127 -4.02 6.21 -11.59
CA LYS A 127 -3.11 7.29 -11.95
C LYS A 127 -2.59 8.01 -10.72
N LEU A 128 -1.30 8.30 -10.72
CA LEU A 128 -0.64 9.08 -9.67
C LEU A 128 -0.54 10.54 -10.10
N PHE A 129 -1.03 11.42 -9.24
CA PHE A 129 -0.92 12.86 -9.40
C PHE A 129 -0.07 13.45 -8.28
N LEU A 130 0.70 14.48 -8.61
CA LEU A 130 1.50 15.24 -7.65
C LEU A 130 1.04 16.69 -7.60
N ASP A 131 1.33 17.36 -6.49
CA ASP A 131 1.26 18.80 -6.42
C ASP A 131 2.56 19.38 -7.01
N PRO A 132 2.51 20.11 -8.13
CA PRO A 132 3.69 20.68 -8.75
C PRO A 132 4.31 21.80 -7.91
N SER A 133 3.52 22.51 -7.11
CA SER A 133 4.01 23.65 -6.32
C SER A 133 5.08 23.25 -5.31
N PRO A 134 4.89 22.26 -4.42
CA PRO A 134 5.97 21.81 -3.55
C PRO A 134 7.05 21.02 -4.30
N LEU A 135 6.72 20.37 -5.44
CA LEU A 135 7.67 19.59 -6.21
C LEU A 135 8.73 20.46 -6.86
N PHE A 136 8.33 21.56 -7.51
CA PHE A 136 9.23 22.47 -8.22
C PHE A 136 9.59 23.72 -7.42
N GLY A 137 8.78 24.09 -6.42
CA GLY A 137 9.03 25.24 -5.57
C GLY A 137 9.95 24.98 -4.37
N ARG A 138 10.43 23.74 -4.20
CA ARG A 138 11.34 23.34 -3.13
C ARG A 138 12.51 22.53 -3.67
N HIS A 139 13.46 22.18 -2.79
CA HIS A 139 14.58 21.34 -3.17
C HIS A 139 14.13 19.91 -3.45
N LEU A 140 14.51 19.38 -4.59
CA LEU A 140 14.30 18.00 -5.00
C LEU A 140 15.66 17.36 -5.28
N ALA A 141 15.89 16.17 -4.73
CA ALA A 141 17.06 15.37 -5.02
C ALA A 141 16.65 14.02 -5.61
N ILE A 142 17.22 13.66 -6.76
CA ILE A 142 17.04 12.35 -7.39
C ILE A 142 18.33 11.57 -7.25
N LEU A 143 18.29 10.56 -6.37
CA LEU A 143 19.46 9.76 -6.02
C LEU A 143 19.36 8.36 -6.66
N GLY A 144 20.52 7.80 -6.98
CA GLY A 144 20.61 6.47 -7.54
C GLY A 144 21.99 6.19 -8.14
N GLN A 145 22.28 4.93 -8.37
CA GLN A 145 23.55 4.50 -9.00
C GLN A 145 23.62 4.88 -10.49
N SER A 146 24.78 4.80 -11.08
CA SER A 146 24.96 4.96 -12.53
C SER A 146 24.09 3.93 -13.27
N GLY A 147 23.41 4.35 -14.32
CA GLY A 147 22.51 3.48 -15.10
C GLY A 147 21.11 3.26 -14.50
N SER A 148 20.81 3.80 -13.30
CA SER A 148 19.49 3.64 -12.67
C SER A 148 18.37 4.47 -13.28
N GLY A 149 18.61 5.21 -14.35
CA GLY A 149 17.60 6.02 -15.05
C GLY A 149 17.36 7.42 -14.45
N LYS A 150 18.26 7.94 -13.58
CA LYS A 150 18.11 9.28 -12.97
C LYS A 150 17.84 10.39 -13.98
N SER A 151 18.71 10.49 -15.00
CA SER A 151 18.58 11.52 -16.05
C SER A 151 17.28 11.39 -16.84
N TRP A 152 16.88 10.16 -17.12
CA TRP A 152 15.62 9.86 -17.78
C TRP A 152 14.42 10.29 -16.90
N SER A 153 14.46 10.01 -15.59
CA SER A 153 13.42 10.43 -14.65
C SER A 153 13.33 11.96 -14.58
N VAL A 154 14.46 12.66 -14.50
CA VAL A 154 14.49 14.15 -14.50
C VAL A 154 13.88 14.69 -15.79
N THR A 155 14.32 14.18 -16.95
CA THR A 155 13.80 14.61 -18.26
C THR A 155 12.29 14.38 -18.36
N SER A 156 11.80 13.21 -17.93
CA SER A 156 10.39 12.87 -17.94
C SER A 156 9.57 13.82 -17.05
N LEU A 157 10.06 14.13 -15.83
CA LEU A 157 9.43 15.10 -14.95
C LEU A 157 9.33 16.49 -15.60
N LEU A 158 10.42 16.99 -16.16
CA LEU A 158 10.45 18.31 -16.79
C LEU A 158 9.56 18.39 -18.04
N GLN A 159 9.59 17.37 -18.91
CA GLN A 159 8.71 17.32 -20.08
C GLN A 159 7.23 17.35 -19.70
N ARG A 160 6.84 16.58 -18.69
CA ARG A 160 5.46 16.60 -18.18
C ARG A 160 5.10 17.94 -17.55
N ALA A 161 6.03 18.61 -16.86
CA ALA A 161 5.80 19.95 -16.30
C ALA A 161 5.48 20.94 -17.40
N VAL A 162 6.27 20.97 -18.47
CA VAL A 162 6.04 21.87 -19.63
C VAL A 162 4.68 21.59 -20.30
N GLN A 163 4.30 20.31 -20.42
CA GLN A 163 3.02 19.93 -21.03
C GLN A 163 1.79 20.29 -20.19
N THR A 164 1.90 20.15 -18.86
CA THR A 164 0.77 20.33 -17.96
C THR A 164 0.67 21.73 -17.35
N MET A 165 1.76 22.47 -17.35
CA MET A 165 1.86 23.82 -16.79
C MET A 165 2.49 24.78 -17.82
N PRO A 166 1.83 25.06 -18.96
CA PRO A 166 2.42 25.89 -20.02
C PRO A 166 2.73 27.33 -19.58
N ASN A 167 2.16 27.78 -18.47
CA ASN A 167 2.36 29.13 -17.89
C ASN A 167 3.15 29.09 -16.58
N ALA A 168 3.85 28.00 -16.26
CA ALA A 168 4.76 28.01 -15.11
C ALA A 168 5.95 28.93 -15.42
N PRO A 169 6.36 29.78 -14.46
CA PRO A 169 7.49 30.68 -14.62
C PRO A 169 8.80 29.95 -14.80
#